data_1036b292e767a56e46ec6cb9e8e1b42b
#
_entry.id   1036b292e767a56e46ec6cb9e8e1b42b
#
_cell.length_a   1.000
_cell.length_b   1.000
_cell.length_c   1.000
_cell.angle_alpha   90.00
_cell.angle_beta   90.00
_cell.angle_gamma   90.00
#
_symmetry.space_group_name_H-M   'P 1'
#
loop_
_entity.id
_entity.type
_entity.pdbx_description
1 polymer ?
#
loop_
_entity_poly.entity_id
_entity_poly.type
_entity_poly.pdbx_seq_one_letter_code
_entity_poly.pdbx_strand_id
1 'polypeptide(L)'
;MLFPRERLLELEAERLAPYAQKARDTRGREHPEPESPYRTPYQKDRDRILHTTAFRRLEYKTQVFPNWAGDYYRTRLTHTLEVVQVSRSIARALGLNEDLTEAIALSHDLGHPPFGHTGERILDELMRDHGGFEHNAQALRILTHLEERYPGFKGLNLTYEVLEGIATHETPYAPSFKPLYEGQGTLEAQVVDLSDAIAYAAHDLDDGLRSGLLSPGELAEVSFLRDLAREEGLDLERLTELGRRVLVRQLLGYLITEATLATHRRVEEAGVASA
;
A
#
# COMPACT_ATOMS: atom_id res chain seq x y z
N MET A 1 30.07 -13.61 4.95
CA MET A 1 30.30 -12.16 5.18
C MET A 1 29.12 -11.64 5.98
N LEU A 2 29.32 -10.90 7.07
CA LEU A 2 28.26 -10.31 7.90
C LEU A 2 28.14 -8.83 7.56
N PHE A 3 26.91 -8.33 7.39
CA PHE A 3 26.63 -6.92 7.13
C PHE A 3 26.04 -6.29 8.42
N PRO A 4 26.81 -5.53 9.18
CA PRO A 4 26.30 -4.76 10.31
C PRO A 4 25.42 -3.60 9.80
N ARG A 5 24.64 -2.99 10.69
CA ARG A 5 23.70 -1.90 10.38
C ARG A 5 24.36 -0.76 9.60
N GLU A 6 25.53 -0.33 10.03
CA GLU A 6 26.28 0.76 9.38
C GLU A 6 26.57 0.44 7.91
N ARG A 7 27.00 -0.80 7.63
CA ARG A 7 27.25 -1.23 6.25
C ARG A 7 25.96 -1.33 5.42
N LEU A 8 24.84 -1.72 6.04
CA LEU A 8 23.54 -1.72 5.36
C LEU A 8 23.10 -0.31 4.98
N LEU A 9 23.28 0.68 5.86
CA LEU A 9 22.98 2.08 5.61
C LEU A 9 23.86 2.69 4.50
N GLU A 10 25.14 2.32 4.44
CA GLU A 10 26.05 2.73 3.36
C GLU A 10 25.60 2.18 2.02
N LEU A 11 25.38 0.87 1.92
CA LEU A 11 24.93 0.21 0.70
C LEU A 11 23.57 0.74 0.21
N GLU A 12 22.67 1.03 1.14
CA GLU A 12 21.40 1.68 0.83
C GLU A 12 21.63 3.05 0.20
N ALA A 13 22.47 3.89 0.85
CA ALA A 13 22.74 5.24 0.39
C ALA A 13 23.46 5.30 -0.98
N GLU A 14 24.31 4.31 -1.28
CA GLU A 14 24.98 4.17 -2.59
C GLU A 14 23.99 3.83 -3.72
N ARG A 15 22.93 3.08 -3.40
CA ARG A 15 21.96 2.57 -4.37
C ARG A 15 20.79 3.52 -4.63
N LEU A 16 20.35 4.25 -3.61
CA LEU A 16 19.15 5.05 -3.68
C LEU A 16 19.35 6.35 -4.46
N ALA A 17 18.30 6.76 -5.15
CA ALA A 17 18.25 8.06 -5.86
C ALA A 17 18.40 9.24 -4.86
N PRO A 18 18.84 10.42 -5.32
CA PRO A 18 18.97 11.60 -4.46
C PRO A 18 17.67 11.97 -3.75
N TYR A 19 16.55 11.82 -4.42
CA TYR A 19 15.21 12.15 -3.95
C TYR A 19 14.55 11.05 -3.10
N ALA A 20 15.21 9.93 -2.89
CA ALA A 20 14.69 8.84 -2.05
C ALA A 20 14.97 9.09 -0.57
N GLN A 21 14.03 8.74 0.29
CA GLN A 21 14.20 8.80 1.73
C GLN A 21 15.20 7.74 2.21
N LYS A 22 16.36 8.17 2.68
CA LYS A 22 17.40 7.26 3.17
C LYS A 22 17.20 6.96 4.65
N ALA A 23 17.40 5.72 5.04
CA ALA A 23 17.23 5.30 6.43
C ALA A 23 18.22 5.97 7.41
N ARG A 24 19.39 6.40 6.93
CA ARG A 24 20.35 7.18 7.75
C ARG A 24 19.86 8.59 8.06
N ASP A 25 18.98 9.16 7.23
CA ASP A 25 18.46 10.52 7.32
C ASP A 25 17.07 10.56 7.98
N THR A 26 16.64 9.44 8.62
CA THR A 26 15.37 9.34 9.32
C THR A 26 15.25 10.38 10.45
N ARG A 27 14.07 10.97 10.61
CA ARG A 27 13.71 11.82 11.75
C ARG A 27 13.60 11.03 13.07
N GLY A 28 13.71 9.71 13.00
CA GLY A 28 13.73 8.83 14.17
C GLY A 28 12.34 8.43 14.66
N ARG A 29 12.26 8.21 15.97
CA ARG A 29 11.10 7.65 16.69
C ARG A 29 10.72 8.52 17.87
N GLU A 30 9.47 8.47 18.28
CA GLU A 30 8.98 9.21 19.46
C GLU A 30 9.73 8.80 20.74
N HIS A 31 9.92 7.49 20.95
CA HIS A 31 10.61 6.97 22.12
C HIS A 31 12.00 6.50 21.77
N PRO A 32 13.05 7.03 22.43
CA PRO A 32 14.42 6.53 22.22
C PRO A 32 14.55 5.06 22.60
N GLU A 33 15.20 4.29 21.75
CA GLU A 33 15.48 2.86 21.99
C GLU A 33 16.80 2.43 21.33
N PRO A 34 17.45 1.35 21.80
CA PRO A 34 18.64 0.83 21.17
C PRO A 34 18.40 0.42 19.72
N GLU A 35 19.32 0.77 18.86
CA GLU A 35 19.28 0.40 17.46
C GLU A 35 19.61 -1.11 17.27
N SER A 36 19.03 -1.67 16.21
CA SER A 36 19.34 -3.06 15.85
C SER A 36 20.76 -3.14 15.26
N PRO A 37 21.58 -4.14 15.62
CA PRO A 37 22.92 -4.27 15.06
C PRO A 37 22.93 -4.72 13.58
N TYR A 38 21.80 -5.23 13.05
CA TYR A 38 21.73 -5.85 11.71
C TYR A 38 20.51 -5.46 10.89
N ARG A 39 19.76 -4.42 11.30
CA ARG A 39 18.58 -3.92 10.58
C ARG A 39 18.62 -2.41 10.49
N THR A 40 18.18 -1.88 9.34
CA THR A 40 17.88 -0.45 9.19
C THR A 40 16.63 -0.07 10.00
N PRO A 41 16.40 1.22 10.29
CA PRO A 41 15.18 1.67 10.96
C PRO A 41 13.90 1.19 10.29
N TYR A 42 13.81 1.26 8.95
CA TYR A 42 12.61 0.86 8.20
C TYR A 42 12.40 -0.65 8.17
N GLN A 43 13.48 -1.45 8.13
CA GLN A 43 13.38 -2.91 8.30
C GLN A 43 12.81 -3.27 9.67
N LYS A 44 13.21 -2.55 10.73
CA LYS A 44 12.67 -2.75 12.07
C LYS A 44 11.19 -2.40 12.14
N ASP A 45 10.74 -1.36 11.43
CA ASP A 45 9.34 -0.96 11.36
C ASP A 45 8.49 -2.00 10.63
N ARG A 46 8.92 -2.44 9.46
CA ARG A 46 8.29 -3.52 8.72
C ARG A 46 8.06 -4.75 9.60
N ASP A 47 9.11 -5.21 10.29
CA ASP A 47 9.03 -6.37 11.16
C ASP A 47 8.02 -6.16 12.29
N ARG A 48 7.96 -4.95 12.88
CA ARG A 48 7.00 -4.60 13.92
C ARG A 48 5.56 -4.67 13.42
N ILE A 49 5.29 -4.13 12.23
CA ILE A 49 3.96 -4.13 11.61
C ILE A 49 3.48 -5.56 11.35
N LEU A 50 4.31 -6.39 10.73
CA LEU A 50 4.01 -7.79 10.41
C LEU A 50 3.59 -8.61 11.63
N HIS A 51 4.17 -8.31 12.80
CA HIS A 51 3.87 -9.05 14.03
C HIS A 51 2.65 -8.53 14.79
N THR A 52 1.94 -7.50 14.31
CA THR A 52 0.74 -6.97 14.98
C THR A 52 -0.45 -7.91 14.92
N THR A 53 -1.35 -7.77 15.88
CA THR A 53 -2.65 -8.43 15.83
C THR A 53 -3.52 -7.86 14.74
N ALA A 54 -3.42 -6.54 14.50
CA ALA A 54 -4.14 -5.84 13.45
C ALA A 54 -3.80 -6.41 12.06
N PHE A 55 -2.51 -6.65 11.75
CA PHE A 55 -2.08 -7.22 10.49
C PHE A 55 -2.70 -8.62 10.25
N ARG A 56 -2.66 -9.51 11.25
CA ARG A 56 -3.30 -10.83 11.13
C ARG A 56 -4.80 -10.77 10.91
N ARG A 57 -5.48 -9.76 11.46
CA ARG A 57 -6.93 -9.57 11.30
C ARG A 57 -7.34 -9.16 9.90
N LEU A 58 -6.43 -8.67 9.06
CA LEU A 58 -6.70 -8.38 7.65
C LEU A 58 -7.18 -9.61 6.88
N GLU A 59 -6.78 -10.82 7.29
CA GLU A 59 -7.26 -12.08 6.72
C GLU A 59 -8.78 -12.26 6.84
N TYR A 60 -9.37 -11.69 7.88
CA TYR A 60 -10.80 -11.83 8.18
C TYR A 60 -11.63 -10.60 7.77
N LYS A 61 -11.04 -9.69 7.03
CA LYS A 61 -11.72 -8.53 6.46
C LYS A 61 -11.85 -8.70 4.95
N THR A 62 -13.06 -8.59 4.43
CA THR A 62 -13.33 -8.67 2.99
C THR A 62 -12.71 -7.47 2.28
N GLN A 63 -12.17 -7.69 1.06
CA GLN A 63 -11.83 -6.60 0.16
C GLN A 63 -13.10 -6.08 -0.53
N VAL A 64 -13.71 -6.87 -1.37
CA VAL A 64 -14.99 -6.57 -2.04
C VAL A 64 -15.98 -7.71 -1.83
N PHE A 65 -15.59 -8.95 -2.09
CA PHE A 65 -16.41 -10.14 -1.96
C PHE A 65 -16.10 -10.89 -0.67
N PRO A 66 -17.12 -11.34 0.06
CA PRO A 66 -16.88 -12.13 1.26
C PRO A 66 -16.29 -13.50 0.91
N ASN A 67 -15.23 -13.90 1.60
CA ASN A 67 -14.50 -15.15 1.34
C ASN A 67 -15.30 -16.42 1.62
N TRP A 68 -16.40 -16.34 2.37
CA TRP A 68 -17.34 -17.47 2.53
C TRP A 68 -18.11 -17.79 1.24
N ALA A 69 -18.19 -16.85 0.30
CA ALA A 69 -18.76 -17.08 -1.03
C ALA A 69 -17.81 -17.85 -1.97
N GLY A 70 -16.52 -17.89 -1.61
CA GLY A 70 -15.45 -18.59 -2.29
C GLY A 70 -14.11 -18.27 -1.65
N ASP A 71 -13.36 -19.27 -1.23
CA ASP A 71 -12.08 -19.14 -0.54
C ASP A 71 -10.96 -18.53 -1.39
N TYR A 72 -11.23 -18.30 -2.66
CA TYR A 72 -10.34 -17.67 -3.64
C TYR A 72 -10.57 -16.16 -3.80
N TYR A 73 -11.62 -15.58 -3.22
CA TYR A 73 -11.82 -14.14 -3.20
C TYR A 73 -10.81 -13.47 -2.27
N ARG A 74 -10.39 -12.26 -2.66
CA ARG A 74 -9.37 -11.52 -1.92
C ARG A 74 -9.88 -11.06 -0.56
N THR A 75 -9.04 -11.28 0.45
CA THR A 75 -9.13 -10.62 1.76
C THR A 75 -8.30 -9.35 1.73
N ARG A 76 -8.45 -8.47 2.73
CA ARG A 76 -7.58 -7.30 2.85
C ARG A 76 -6.11 -7.67 3.04
N LEU A 77 -5.81 -8.83 3.63
CA LEU A 77 -4.44 -9.32 3.73
C LEU A 77 -3.83 -9.62 2.36
N THR A 78 -4.54 -10.33 1.49
CA THR A 78 -4.04 -10.66 0.16
C THR A 78 -3.92 -9.41 -0.72
N HIS A 79 -4.88 -8.47 -0.64
CA HIS A 79 -4.78 -7.16 -1.26
C HIS A 79 -3.53 -6.40 -0.77
N THR A 80 -3.33 -6.28 0.54
CA THR A 80 -2.15 -5.61 1.11
C THR A 80 -0.84 -6.21 0.57
N LEU A 81 -0.75 -7.53 0.42
CA LEU A 81 0.43 -8.19 -0.15
C LEU A 81 0.62 -7.89 -1.65
N GLU A 82 -0.47 -7.75 -2.41
CA GLU A 82 -0.43 -7.31 -3.81
C GLU A 82 0.07 -5.86 -3.90
N VAL A 83 -0.43 -4.95 -3.04
CA VAL A 83 0.06 -3.56 -2.96
C VAL A 83 1.55 -3.51 -2.62
N VAL A 84 2.01 -4.32 -1.66
CA VAL A 84 3.44 -4.45 -1.33
C VAL A 84 4.26 -4.88 -2.55
N GLN A 85 3.79 -5.86 -3.29
CA GLN A 85 4.50 -6.35 -4.48
C GLN A 85 4.59 -5.25 -5.56
N VAL A 86 3.49 -4.56 -5.85
CA VAL A 86 3.44 -3.49 -6.85
C VAL A 86 4.32 -2.33 -6.43
N SER A 87 4.14 -1.81 -5.22
CA SER A 87 4.87 -0.65 -4.71
C SER A 87 6.38 -0.88 -4.66
N ARG A 88 6.82 -2.05 -4.22
CA ARG A 88 8.25 -2.42 -4.22
C ARG A 88 8.83 -2.54 -5.63
N SER A 89 8.05 -3.02 -6.61
CA SER A 89 8.49 -3.08 -8.01
C SER A 89 8.74 -1.68 -8.57
N ILE A 90 7.82 -0.75 -8.34
CA ILE A 90 7.94 0.65 -8.76
C ILE A 90 9.08 1.34 -7.99
N ALA A 91 9.12 1.20 -6.66
CA ALA A 91 10.15 1.81 -5.82
C ALA A 91 11.56 1.37 -6.24
N ARG A 92 11.77 0.08 -6.50
CA ARG A 92 13.05 -0.44 -7.00
C ARG A 92 13.46 0.16 -8.33
N ALA A 93 12.52 0.27 -9.27
CA ALA A 93 12.79 0.83 -10.60
C ALA A 93 13.14 2.32 -10.54
N LEU A 94 12.55 3.07 -9.59
CA LEU A 94 12.80 4.50 -9.37
C LEU A 94 13.97 4.79 -8.43
N GLY A 95 14.63 3.77 -7.87
CA GLY A 95 15.71 3.94 -6.90
C GLY A 95 15.24 4.46 -5.54
N LEU A 96 13.96 4.24 -5.18
CA LEU A 96 13.39 4.59 -3.89
C LEU A 96 13.70 3.55 -2.80
N ASN A 97 13.41 3.89 -1.55
CA ASN A 97 13.65 3.01 -0.40
C ASN A 97 12.58 1.92 -0.30
N GLU A 98 12.93 0.70 -0.74
CA GLU A 98 12.02 -0.44 -0.72
C GLU A 98 11.54 -0.82 0.68
N ASP A 99 12.40 -0.71 1.70
CA ASP A 99 12.04 -1.09 3.08
C ASP A 99 11.02 -0.10 3.67
N LEU A 100 11.16 1.20 3.39
CA LEU A 100 10.17 2.23 3.77
C LEU A 100 8.85 2.02 3.02
N THR A 101 8.92 1.84 1.71
CA THR A 101 7.76 1.56 0.86
C THR A 101 7.00 0.33 1.37
N GLU A 102 7.70 -0.76 1.69
CA GLU A 102 7.10 -1.98 2.22
C GLU A 102 6.43 -1.76 3.58
N ALA A 103 7.07 -1.01 4.48
CA ALA A 103 6.50 -0.73 5.81
C ALA A 103 5.20 0.09 5.70
N ILE A 104 5.16 1.10 4.83
CA ILE A 104 3.95 1.91 4.58
C ILE A 104 2.87 1.02 3.95
N ALA A 105 3.20 0.26 2.90
CA ALA A 105 2.25 -0.60 2.20
C ALA A 105 1.64 -1.69 3.10
N LEU A 106 2.42 -2.30 4.01
CA LEU A 106 1.91 -3.28 4.96
C LEU A 106 0.93 -2.69 5.99
N SER A 107 0.96 -1.39 6.19
CA SER A 107 0.20 -0.73 7.26
C SER A 107 -0.99 0.10 6.77
N HIS A 108 -1.09 0.41 5.47
CA HIS A 108 -2.11 1.32 4.95
C HIS A 108 -3.55 0.88 5.30
N ASP A 109 -3.84 -0.41 5.25
CA ASP A 109 -5.18 -0.98 5.42
C ASP A 109 -5.53 -1.42 6.85
N LEU A 110 -4.61 -1.26 7.83
CA LEU A 110 -4.78 -1.80 9.20
C LEU A 110 -6.03 -1.26 9.90
N GLY A 111 -6.39 -0.03 9.64
CA GLY A 111 -7.51 0.67 10.27
C GLY A 111 -8.88 0.37 9.67
N HIS A 112 -8.96 -0.28 8.53
CA HIS A 112 -10.25 -0.55 7.90
C HIS A 112 -11.17 -1.39 8.78
N PRO A 113 -12.47 -1.02 8.85
CA PRO A 113 -13.50 -1.81 9.55
C PRO A 113 -13.94 -3.00 8.69
N PRO A 114 -14.75 -3.91 9.24
CA PRO A 114 -15.48 -4.91 8.44
C PRO A 114 -16.37 -4.23 7.38
N PHE A 115 -16.57 -4.87 6.24
CA PHE A 115 -17.40 -4.41 5.13
C PHE A 115 -16.88 -3.17 4.38
N GLY A 116 -15.57 -2.94 4.41
CA GLY A 116 -14.87 -1.91 3.62
C GLY A 116 -15.44 -0.50 3.83
N HIS A 117 -15.51 0.29 2.77
CA HIS A 117 -16.01 1.68 2.83
C HIS A 117 -17.48 1.80 3.24
N THR A 118 -18.30 0.76 3.01
CA THR A 118 -19.70 0.77 3.51
C THR A 118 -19.71 0.71 5.03
N GLY A 119 -18.89 -0.16 5.63
CA GLY A 119 -18.74 -0.24 7.08
C GLY A 119 -18.15 1.03 7.67
N GLU A 120 -17.18 1.63 7.01
CA GLU A 120 -16.55 2.89 7.41
C GLU A 120 -17.56 4.04 7.47
N ARG A 121 -18.34 4.23 6.40
CA ARG A 121 -19.40 5.26 6.36
C ARG A 121 -20.42 5.10 7.48
N ILE A 122 -20.87 3.87 7.75
CA ILE A 122 -21.81 3.60 8.84
C ILE A 122 -21.19 3.88 10.20
N LEU A 123 -19.93 3.50 10.39
CA LEU A 123 -19.22 3.81 11.65
C LEU A 123 -19.01 5.30 11.82
N ASP A 124 -18.68 6.04 10.77
CA ASP A 124 -18.53 7.49 10.81
C ASP A 124 -19.84 8.16 11.22
N GLU A 125 -20.98 7.74 10.65
CA GLU A 125 -22.31 8.22 11.04
C GLU A 125 -22.63 7.94 12.50
N LEU A 126 -22.37 6.72 12.97
CA LEU A 126 -22.63 6.30 14.37
C LEU A 126 -21.71 7.01 15.39
N MET A 127 -20.49 7.34 14.97
CA MET A 127 -19.48 7.99 15.78
C MET A 127 -19.48 9.52 15.65
N ARG A 128 -20.41 10.10 14.92
CA ARG A 128 -20.45 11.55 14.60
C ARG A 128 -20.28 12.44 15.84
N ASP A 129 -20.97 12.13 16.92
CA ASP A 129 -20.89 12.88 18.18
C ASP A 129 -19.63 12.57 18.99
N HIS A 130 -18.80 11.63 18.53
CA HIS A 130 -17.58 11.15 19.16
C HIS A 130 -16.32 11.36 18.30
N GLY A 131 -16.38 12.25 17.31
CA GLY A 131 -15.26 12.60 16.44
C GLY A 131 -15.21 11.85 15.10
N GLY A 132 -16.25 11.07 14.79
CA GLY A 132 -16.33 10.31 13.54
C GLY A 132 -15.44 9.07 13.50
N PHE A 133 -15.36 8.44 12.33
CA PHE A 133 -14.49 7.31 12.06
C PHE A 133 -13.86 7.44 10.66
N GLU A 134 -12.54 7.28 10.60
CA GLU A 134 -11.76 7.29 9.36
C GLU A 134 -10.64 6.26 9.48
N HIS A 135 -10.44 5.44 8.43
CA HIS A 135 -9.57 4.26 8.54
C HIS A 135 -8.07 4.59 8.67
N ASN A 136 -7.56 5.69 8.08
CA ASN A 136 -6.16 6.08 8.25
C ASN A 136 -5.91 6.59 9.67
N ALA A 137 -6.83 7.40 10.22
CA ALA A 137 -6.79 7.81 11.61
C ALA A 137 -6.81 6.60 12.55
N GLN A 138 -7.63 5.60 12.24
CA GLN A 138 -7.69 4.36 13.00
C GLN A 138 -6.42 3.52 12.83
N ALA A 139 -5.80 3.48 11.63
CA ALA A 139 -4.51 2.82 11.43
C ALA A 139 -3.42 3.47 12.28
N LEU A 140 -3.32 4.79 12.27
CA LEU A 140 -2.40 5.53 13.13
C LEU A 140 -2.66 5.24 14.61
N ARG A 141 -3.93 5.26 15.04
CA ARG A 141 -4.30 4.94 16.42
C ARG A 141 -3.89 3.52 16.83
N ILE A 142 -4.05 2.55 15.95
CA ILE A 142 -3.58 1.17 16.17
C ILE A 142 -2.06 1.16 16.38
N LEU A 143 -1.32 1.79 15.47
CA LEU A 143 0.14 1.75 15.43
C LEU A 143 0.81 2.56 16.54
N THR A 144 0.16 3.65 16.99
CA THR A 144 0.72 4.55 18.02
C THR A 144 0.17 4.30 19.42
N HIS A 145 -1.00 3.65 19.55
CA HIS A 145 -1.71 3.58 20.84
C HIS A 145 -2.24 2.20 21.22
N LEU A 146 -2.88 1.47 20.27
CA LEU A 146 -3.69 0.30 20.64
C LEU A 146 -2.87 -1.01 20.65
N GLU A 147 -1.78 -1.10 19.90
CA GLU A 147 -0.88 -2.25 19.96
C GLU A 147 -0.01 -2.14 21.22
N GLU A 148 -0.14 -3.10 22.13
CA GLU A 148 0.63 -3.17 23.38
C GLU A 148 1.64 -4.33 23.27
N ARG A 149 2.87 -4.02 22.86
CA ARG A 149 3.94 -5.02 22.66
C ARG A 149 5.21 -4.70 23.42
N TYR A 150 5.38 -3.47 23.85
CA TYR A 150 6.60 -2.99 24.46
C TYR A 150 6.29 -2.41 25.87
N PRO A 151 7.00 -2.83 26.90
CA PRO A 151 6.66 -2.43 28.28
C PRO A 151 6.89 -0.94 28.58
N GLY A 152 7.61 -0.22 27.74
CA GLY A 152 7.99 1.17 28.00
C GLY A 152 7.11 2.22 27.34
N PHE A 153 6.25 1.85 26.38
CA PHE A 153 5.41 2.76 25.62
C PHE A 153 4.23 2.04 24.97
N LYS A 154 3.22 2.82 24.59
CA LYS A 154 2.10 2.34 23.79
C LYS A 154 2.46 2.35 22.29
N GLY A 155 1.75 1.54 21.52
CA GLY A 155 2.00 1.44 20.08
C GLY A 155 3.29 0.72 19.73
N LEU A 156 3.73 0.91 18.50
CA LEU A 156 4.88 0.23 17.92
C LEU A 156 6.16 1.07 17.90
N ASN A 157 6.07 2.36 18.24
CA ASN A 157 7.19 3.30 18.13
C ASN A 157 7.86 3.25 16.74
N LEU A 158 7.06 3.45 15.68
CA LEU A 158 7.55 3.49 14.31
C LEU A 158 8.28 4.80 14.02
N THR A 159 9.05 4.84 12.95
CA THR A 159 9.67 6.07 12.45
C THR A 159 8.63 7.06 11.95
N TYR A 160 8.97 8.34 12.00
CA TYR A 160 8.10 9.41 11.53
C TYR A 160 7.72 9.26 10.06
N GLU A 161 8.62 8.78 9.22
CA GLU A 161 8.38 8.60 7.79
C GLU A 161 7.30 7.55 7.50
N VAL A 162 7.27 6.46 8.26
CA VAL A 162 6.20 5.44 8.14
C VAL A 162 4.87 6.01 8.61
N LEU A 163 4.83 6.70 9.75
CA LEU A 163 3.60 7.31 10.27
C LEU A 163 3.08 8.41 9.34
N GLU A 164 3.97 9.23 8.78
CA GLU A 164 3.65 10.26 7.79
C GLU A 164 3.05 9.63 6.53
N GLY A 165 3.66 8.55 6.00
CA GLY A 165 3.14 7.86 4.83
C GLY A 165 1.73 7.32 5.02
N ILE A 166 1.36 6.88 6.23
CA ILE A 166 0.00 6.46 6.53
C ILE A 166 -0.94 7.67 6.70
N ALA A 167 -0.46 8.75 7.33
CA ALA A 167 -1.25 9.95 7.57
C ALA A 167 -1.56 10.73 6.28
N THR A 168 -0.69 10.64 5.29
CA THR A 168 -0.84 11.30 3.97
C THR A 168 -1.45 10.40 2.91
N HIS A 169 -1.76 9.14 3.24
CA HIS A 169 -2.42 8.23 2.32
C HIS A 169 -3.77 8.82 1.88
N GLU A 170 -3.93 9.02 0.58
CA GLU A 170 -5.10 9.71 0.04
C GLU A 170 -6.36 8.86 0.22
N THR A 171 -7.35 9.46 0.91
CA THR A 171 -8.69 8.92 0.94
C THR A 171 -9.66 9.95 0.38
N PRO A 172 -10.42 9.60 -0.65
CA PRO A 172 -11.44 10.49 -1.19
C PRO A 172 -12.59 10.78 -0.21
N TYR A 173 -12.59 10.15 0.96
CA TYR A 173 -13.73 10.12 1.89
C TYR A 173 -13.47 10.76 3.26
N ALA A 174 -12.32 11.39 3.51
CA ALA A 174 -12.00 11.96 4.83
C ALA A 174 -11.89 13.50 4.83
N PRO A 175 -12.99 14.24 4.64
CA PRO A 175 -12.95 15.71 4.67
C PRO A 175 -12.75 16.31 6.07
N SER A 176 -12.87 15.53 7.14
CA SER A 176 -12.89 16.03 8.53
C SER A 176 -11.62 15.77 9.33
N PHE A 177 -10.69 14.97 8.85
CA PHE A 177 -9.44 14.68 9.53
C PHE A 177 -8.37 15.72 9.15
N LYS A 178 -7.89 16.49 10.13
CA LYS A 178 -6.67 17.31 9.90
C LYS A 178 -5.49 16.37 9.80
N PRO A 179 -4.73 16.38 8.70
CA PRO A 179 -3.54 15.57 8.59
C PRO A 179 -2.60 15.88 9.75
N LEU A 180 -2.05 14.83 10.38
CA LEU A 180 -1.03 14.96 11.42
C LEU A 180 0.26 15.57 10.89
N TYR A 181 0.40 15.64 9.58
CA TYR A 181 1.55 16.12 8.85
C TYR A 181 1.10 17.12 7.79
N GLU A 182 1.84 18.20 7.65
CA GLU A 182 1.63 19.20 6.60
C GLU A 182 2.45 18.81 5.36
N GLY A 183 1.84 18.86 4.19
CA GLY A 183 2.50 18.59 2.92
C GLY A 183 2.16 17.24 2.32
N GLN A 184 2.87 16.90 1.26
CA GLN A 184 2.80 15.60 0.60
C GLN A 184 3.84 14.67 1.23
N GLY A 185 3.49 13.42 1.47
CA GLY A 185 4.44 12.43 1.96
C GLY A 185 5.61 12.20 1.01
N THR A 186 6.59 11.42 1.47
CA THR A 186 7.75 11.03 0.64
C THR A 186 7.30 10.38 -0.68
N LEU A 187 8.17 10.30 -1.67
CA LEU A 187 7.87 9.59 -2.93
C LEU A 187 7.55 8.11 -2.69
N GLU A 188 8.15 7.51 -1.67
CA GLU A 188 7.81 6.15 -1.22
C GLU A 188 6.33 6.04 -0.82
N ALA A 189 5.81 7.01 -0.07
CA ALA A 189 4.40 7.05 0.33
C ALA A 189 3.48 7.25 -0.89
N GLN A 190 3.81 8.18 -1.77
CA GLN A 190 3.05 8.45 -3.00
C GLN A 190 3.03 7.23 -3.95
N VAL A 191 4.12 6.47 -4.00
CA VAL A 191 4.17 5.20 -4.75
C VAL A 191 3.25 4.15 -4.12
N VAL A 192 3.10 4.12 -2.81
CA VAL A 192 2.14 3.20 -2.15
C VAL A 192 0.71 3.58 -2.53
N ASP A 193 0.32 4.85 -2.51
CA ASP A 193 -1.02 5.30 -2.92
C ASP A 193 -1.34 4.90 -4.36
N LEU A 194 -0.41 5.14 -5.27
CA LEU A 194 -0.55 4.75 -6.66
C LEU A 194 -0.65 3.23 -6.82
N SER A 195 0.12 2.48 -6.03
CA SER A 195 0.14 1.02 -6.08
C SER A 195 -1.13 0.39 -5.53
N ASP A 196 -1.74 1.00 -4.52
CA ASP A 196 -3.05 0.60 -4.01
C ASP A 196 -4.11 0.72 -5.11
N ALA A 197 -4.18 1.86 -5.81
CA ALA A 197 -5.09 2.07 -6.93
C ALA A 197 -4.85 1.06 -8.08
N ILE A 198 -3.60 0.74 -8.41
CA ILE A 198 -3.23 -0.23 -9.44
C ILE A 198 -3.66 -1.65 -9.03
N ALA A 199 -3.34 -2.08 -7.81
CA ALA A 199 -3.72 -3.38 -7.29
C ALA A 199 -5.24 -3.52 -7.25
N TYR A 200 -5.93 -2.51 -6.72
CA TYR A 200 -7.39 -2.44 -6.67
C TYR A 200 -8.02 -2.61 -8.06
N ALA A 201 -7.58 -1.84 -9.06
CA ALA A 201 -8.12 -1.92 -10.42
C ALA A 201 -7.94 -3.32 -11.04
N ALA A 202 -6.79 -3.95 -10.84
CA ALA A 202 -6.50 -5.26 -11.41
C ALA A 202 -7.28 -6.39 -10.72
N HIS A 203 -7.31 -6.41 -9.39
CA HIS A 203 -7.95 -7.51 -8.67
C HIS A 203 -9.48 -7.37 -8.60
N ASP A 204 -10.03 -6.16 -8.62
CA ASP A 204 -11.49 -5.97 -8.69
C ASP A 204 -12.03 -6.37 -10.06
N LEU A 205 -11.27 -6.13 -11.13
CA LEU A 205 -11.58 -6.70 -12.44
C LEU A 205 -11.59 -8.23 -12.41
N ASP A 206 -10.59 -8.85 -11.78
CA ASP A 206 -10.49 -10.30 -11.64
C ASP A 206 -11.66 -10.89 -10.86
N ASP A 207 -11.92 -10.34 -9.68
CA ASP A 207 -13.00 -10.82 -8.79
C ASP A 207 -14.39 -10.48 -9.36
N GLY A 208 -14.54 -9.32 -10.02
CA GLY A 208 -15.80 -8.94 -10.69
C GLY A 208 -16.18 -9.86 -11.84
N LEU A 209 -15.22 -10.24 -12.68
CA LEU A 209 -15.43 -11.23 -13.74
C LEU A 209 -15.71 -12.62 -13.18
N ARG A 210 -14.98 -13.03 -12.13
CA ARG A 210 -15.13 -14.33 -11.49
C ARG A 210 -16.49 -14.49 -10.80
N SER A 211 -16.98 -13.43 -10.18
CA SER A 211 -18.30 -13.42 -9.53
C SER A 211 -19.47 -13.33 -10.50
N GLY A 212 -19.23 -12.97 -11.76
CA GLY A 212 -20.25 -12.71 -12.76
C GLY A 212 -20.94 -11.34 -12.61
N LEU A 213 -20.44 -10.46 -11.73
CA LEU A 213 -20.90 -9.07 -11.66
C LEU A 213 -20.45 -8.24 -12.85
N LEU A 214 -19.29 -8.58 -13.43
CA LEU A 214 -18.82 -8.05 -14.70
C LEU A 214 -18.92 -9.13 -15.77
N SER A 215 -19.46 -8.78 -16.91
CA SER A 215 -19.44 -9.64 -18.09
C SER A 215 -18.29 -9.30 -19.01
N PRO A 216 -17.71 -10.28 -19.73
CA PRO A 216 -16.68 -9.99 -20.71
C PRO A 216 -17.12 -9.00 -21.82
N GLY A 217 -18.42 -8.96 -22.17
CA GLY A 217 -18.97 -8.00 -23.12
C GLY A 217 -18.86 -6.55 -22.66
N GLU A 218 -19.06 -6.28 -21.36
CA GLU A 218 -18.90 -4.93 -20.79
C GLU A 218 -17.42 -4.47 -20.85
N LEU A 219 -16.47 -5.38 -20.78
CA LEU A 219 -15.04 -5.04 -20.94
C LEU A 219 -14.73 -4.54 -22.35
N ALA A 220 -15.44 -5.05 -23.37
CA ALA A 220 -15.26 -4.63 -24.75
C ALA A 220 -15.71 -3.18 -25.01
N GLU A 221 -16.53 -2.60 -24.12
CA GLU A 221 -16.93 -1.20 -24.18
C GLU A 221 -15.81 -0.26 -23.74
N VAL A 222 -14.87 -0.75 -22.91
CA VAL A 222 -13.69 -0.01 -22.46
C VAL A 222 -12.59 -0.16 -23.52
N SER A 223 -12.33 0.90 -24.29
CA SER A 223 -11.38 0.86 -25.43
C SER A 223 -10.01 0.33 -25.05
N PHE A 224 -9.48 0.77 -23.90
CA PHE A 224 -8.20 0.33 -23.39
C PHE A 224 -8.14 -1.19 -23.13
N LEU A 225 -9.14 -1.75 -22.44
CA LEU A 225 -9.18 -3.21 -22.17
C LEU A 225 -9.38 -4.03 -23.44
N ARG A 226 -10.16 -3.52 -24.38
CA ARG A 226 -10.33 -4.14 -25.71
C ARG A 226 -9.01 -4.18 -26.47
N ASP A 227 -8.25 -3.09 -26.47
CA ASP A 227 -6.97 -3.02 -27.17
C ASP A 227 -5.94 -3.94 -26.52
N LEU A 228 -5.87 -3.96 -25.19
CA LEU A 228 -5.01 -4.88 -24.41
C LEU A 228 -5.37 -6.35 -24.69
N ALA A 229 -6.65 -6.70 -24.72
CA ALA A 229 -7.10 -8.05 -25.06
C ALA A 229 -6.70 -8.44 -26.50
N ARG A 230 -6.81 -7.50 -27.45
CA ARG A 230 -6.42 -7.72 -28.86
C ARG A 230 -4.93 -7.98 -28.99
N GLU A 231 -4.07 -7.26 -28.29
CA GLU A 231 -2.62 -7.47 -28.28
C GLU A 231 -2.25 -8.87 -27.81
N GLU A 232 -2.99 -9.43 -26.87
CA GLU A 232 -2.80 -10.76 -26.33
C GLU A 232 -3.56 -11.85 -27.13
N GLY A 233 -4.25 -11.50 -28.19
CA GLY A 233 -5.04 -12.43 -29.00
C GLY A 233 -6.24 -13.01 -28.26
N LEU A 234 -6.77 -12.30 -27.26
CA LEU A 234 -7.92 -12.73 -26.48
C LEU A 234 -9.23 -12.28 -27.14
N ASP A 235 -10.19 -13.20 -27.17
CA ASP A 235 -11.58 -12.91 -27.55
C ASP A 235 -12.38 -12.61 -26.29
N LEU A 236 -12.75 -11.34 -26.10
CA LEU A 236 -13.53 -10.91 -24.94
C LEU A 236 -14.95 -11.48 -24.94
N GLU A 237 -15.55 -11.82 -26.09
CA GLU A 237 -16.88 -12.44 -26.14
C GLU A 237 -16.85 -13.91 -25.69
N ARG A 238 -15.66 -14.54 -25.75
CA ARG A 238 -15.43 -15.94 -25.38
C ARG A 238 -14.29 -16.07 -24.39
N LEU A 239 -14.22 -15.14 -23.41
CA LEU A 239 -13.14 -15.10 -22.45
C LEU A 239 -13.15 -16.34 -21.56
N THR A 240 -12.12 -17.16 -21.71
CA THR A 240 -11.91 -18.34 -20.88
C THR A 240 -11.32 -17.97 -19.52
N GLU A 241 -11.32 -18.88 -18.56
CA GLU A 241 -10.66 -18.73 -17.27
C GLU A 241 -9.16 -18.39 -17.42
N LEU A 242 -8.47 -19.05 -18.37
CA LEU A 242 -7.08 -18.73 -18.69
C LEU A 242 -6.95 -17.33 -19.31
N GLY A 243 -7.84 -17.00 -20.25
CA GLY A 243 -7.86 -15.69 -20.90
C GLY A 243 -8.06 -14.54 -19.89
N ARG A 244 -8.96 -14.73 -18.91
CA ARG A 244 -9.16 -13.80 -17.80
C ARG A 244 -7.85 -13.55 -17.03
N ARG A 245 -7.16 -14.62 -16.65
CA ARG A 245 -5.87 -14.52 -15.92
C ARG A 245 -4.78 -13.82 -16.76
N VAL A 246 -4.74 -14.07 -18.06
CA VAL A 246 -3.83 -13.38 -18.97
C VAL A 246 -4.15 -11.90 -19.02
N LEU A 247 -5.42 -11.52 -19.21
CA LEU A 247 -5.86 -10.12 -19.28
C LEU A 247 -5.50 -9.35 -18.00
N VAL A 248 -5.82 -9.90 -16.83
CA VAL A 248 -5.53 -9.26 -15.52
C VAL A 248 -4.02 -9.09 -15.31
N ARG A 249 -3.22 -10.12 -15.66
CA ARG A 249 -1.76 -10.03 -15.56
C ARG A 249 -1.19 -8.94 -16.48
N GLN A 250 -1.69 -8.84 -17.71
CA GLN A 250 -1.24 -7.81 -18.66
C GLN A 250 -1.66 -6.41 -18.23
N LEU A 251 -2.89 -6.26 -17.73
CA LEU A 251 -3.35 -5.00 -17.14
C LEU A 251 -2.42 -4.54 -16.02
N LEU A 252 -2.12 -5.43 -15.07
CA LEU A 252 -1.23 -5.12 -13.95
C LEU A 252 0.17 -4.72 -14.45
N GLY A 253 0.75 -5.49 -15.37
CA GLY A 253 2.08 -5.21 -15.95
C GLY A 253 2.13 -3.87 -16.68
N TYR A 254 1.09 -3.57 -17.46
CA TYR A 254 0.96 -2.29 -18.14
C TYR A 254 0.88 -1.11 -17.17
N LEU A 255 0.00 -1.19 -16.16
CA LEU A 255 -0.19 -0.12 -15.19
C LEU A 255 1.08 0.16 -14.38
N ILE A 256 1.78 -0.88 -13.93
CA ILE A 256 3.08 -0.74 -13.23
C ILE A 256 4.10 -0.05 -14.13
N THR A 257 4.19 -0.44 -15.39
CA THR A 257 5.17 0.12 -16.34
C THR A 257 4.87 1.60 -16.60
N GLU A 258 3.63 1.94 -16.93
CA GLU A 258 3.24 3.33 -17.21
C GLU A 258 3.37 4.23 -15.97
N ALA A 259 2.98 3.73 -14.80
CA ALA A 259 3.16 4.44 -13.54
C ALA A 259 4.64 4.74 -13.27
N THR A 260 5.51 3.76 -13.46
CA THR A 260 6.96 3.92 -13.28
C THR A 260 7.54 4.96 -14.24
N LEU A 261 7.23 4.85 -15.54
CA LEU A 261 7.73 5.77 -16.56
C LEU A 261 7.18 7.19 -16.38
N ALA A 262 5.89 7.32 -16.06
CA ALA A 262 5.27 8.62 -15.82
C ALA A 262 5.85 9.31 -14.58
N THR A 263 6.06 8.57 -13.50
CA THR A 263 6.67 9.08 -12.28
C THR A 263 8.11 9.53 -12.54
N HIS A 264 8.90 8.71 -13.22
CA HIS A 264 10.28 9.06 -13.59
C HIS A 264 10.34 10.38 -14.38
N ARG A 265 9.53 10.50 -15.45
CA ARG A 265 9.46 11.74 -16.25
C ARG A 265 9.11 12.97 -15.38
N ARG A 266 8.10 12.88 -14.52
CA ARG A 266 7.66 13.98 -13.66
C ARG A 266 8.72 14.39 -12.65
N VAL A 267 9.43 13.43 -12.06
CA VAL A 267 10.54 13.70 -11.12
C VAL A 267 11.68 14.43 -11.83
N GLU A 268 12.03 14.02 -13.04
CA GLU A 268 13.05 14.70 -13.85
C GLU A 268 12.60 16.12 -14.27
N GLU A 269 11.39 16.27 -14.79
CA GLU A 269 10.82 17.57 -15.21
C GLU A 269 10.70 18.55 -14.05
N ALA A 270 10.35 18.08 -12.87
CA ALA A 270 10.22 18.89 -11.65
C ALA A 270 11.59 19.19 -10.99
N GLY A 271 12.66 18.50 -11.41
CA GLY A 271 14.01 18.69 -10.84
C GLY A 271 14.08 18.30 -9.36
N VAL A 272 13.36 17.27 -8.94
CA VAL A 272 13.34 16.82 -7.53
C VAL A 272 14.72 16.29 -7.15
N ALA A 273 15.37 16.93 -6.19
CA ALA A 273 16.78 16.67 -5.83
C ALA A 273 16.96 16.11 -4.40
N SER A 274 15.92 16.08 -3.60
CA SER A 274 15.94 15.55 -2.22
C SER A 274 14.58 14.98 -1.83
N ALA A 275 14.57 14.12 -0.81
CA ALA A 275 13.35 13.65 -0.12
C ALA A 275 12.71 14.78 0.67
#